data_17f3042a244a98ada9a53b578ecd3ee2
#
_entry.id   17f3042a244a98ada9a53b578ecd3ee2
#
_cell.length_a   1.000
_cell.length_b   1.000
_cell.length_c   1.000
_cell.angle_alpha   90.00
_cell.angle_beta   90.00
_cell.angle_gamma   90.00
#
_symmetry.space_group_name_H-M   'P 1'
#
loop_
_entity.id
_entity.type
_entity.pdbx_description
1 polymer ?
#
loop_
_entity_poly.entity_id
_entity_poly.type
_entity_poly.pdbx_seq_one_letter_code
_entity_poly.pdbx_strand_id
1 'polypeptide(L)'
;MTKYEATSVTPCSTSVPPLQVWASCETSLRTLSGIRTLSHAPPQMLFCLSAASLLVTTAVLPQRVAVVTGASRGIGKGIAVELGRAGYAVYALGRSSRDMPAAEVERLVATGQRPVPEGSDLSVDATAEAVTAAGGRGVAVPCDVGSDEALERALAQVAEAEGRLDMLVCSAYQTPPGKLRDDFWKQGMAMWDAMNGVGLRSVYASCTFATPALIETAKKNPSSAPPPLIVLVSSFGGKSYTFNVGYGVGKAATDRLALDMRLGLGLGLG
;
A
#
# COMPACT_ATOMS: atom_id res chain seq x y z
N MET A 1 4.99 41.34 13.96
CA MET A 1 4.20 41.01 12.75
C MET A 1 5.11 41.15 11.55
N THR A 2 5.79 40.08 11.16
CA THR A 2 6.69 40.04 10.01
C THR A 2 5.92 39.42 8.85
N LYS A 3 5.71 40.20 7.78
CA LYS A 3 5.08 39.73 6.54
C LYS A 3 6.04 38.78 5.84
N TYR A 4 5.62 37.52 5.61
CA TYR A 4 6.28 36.63 4.66
C TYR A 4 5.84 37.01 3.25
N GLU A 5 6.76 37.53 2.44
CA GLU A 5 6.54 37.68 1.01
C GLU A 5 6.64 36.30 0.35
N ALA A 6 5.61 35.91 -0.36
CA ALA A 6 5.57 34.69 -1.16
C ALA A 6 6.44 34.92 -2.41
N THR A 7 7.61 34.30 -2.42
CA THR A 7 8.42 34.19 -3.65
C THR A 7 7.69 33.27 -4.64
N SER A 8 7.38 33.81 -5.82
CA SER A 8 6.79 33.09 -6.93
C SER A 8 7.75 31.99 -7.41
N VAL A 9 7.40 30.73 -7.14
CA VAL A 9 8.09 29.57 -7.70
C VAL A 9 7.57 29.37 -9.12
N THR A 10 8.42 29.58 -10.11
CA THR A 10 8.15 29.25 -11.51
C THR A 10 7.92 27.75 -11.64
N PRO A 11 6.82 27.27 -12.25
CA PRO A 11 6.61 25.84 -12.42
C PRO A 11 7.63 25.27 -13.39
N CYS A 12 8.39 24.28 -12.93
CA CYS A 12 9.26 23.46 -13.77
C CYS A 12 8.39 22.68 -14.75
N SER A 13 8.51 22.95 -16.04
CA SER A 13 7.75 22.33 -17.12
C SER A 13 8.30 20.96 -17.49
N THR A 14 8.14 19.98 -16.62
CA THR A 14 8.21 18.56 -16.97
C THR A 14 6.87 17.95 -16.58
N SER A 15 6.06 17.62 -17.59
CA SER A 15 4.78 16.93 -17.40
C SER A 15 5.04 15.53 -16.81
N VAL A 16 5.00 15.42 -15.49
CA VAL A 16 4.98 14.12 -14.80
C VAL A 16 3.58 13.55 -14.99
N PRO A 17 3.44 12.30 -15.50
CA PRO A 17 2.12 11.68 -15.63
C PRO A 17 1.46 11.51 -14.25
N PRO A 18 0.13 11.50 -14.18
CA PRO A 18 -0.59 11.51 -12.91
C PRO A 18 -0.28 10.29 -12.04
N LEU A 19 0.23 10.54 -10.86
CA LEU A 19 0.35 9.56 -9.77
C LEU A 19 -0.75 9.87 -8.75
N GLN A 20 -1.53 8.86 -8.35
CA GLN A 20 -2.60 9.06 -7.38
C GLN A 20 -2.16 8.69 -5.97
N VAL A 21 -2.49 9.53 -4.99
CA VAL A 21 -2.24 9.27 -3.56
C VAL A 21 -3.57 9.30 -2.82
N TRP A 22 -3.91 8.21 -2.16
CA TRP A 22 -5.13 8.08 -1.37
C TRP A 22 -4.83 7.77 0.09
N ALA A 23 -5.45 8.55 0.98
CA ALA A 23 -5.57 8.22 2.40
C ALA A 23 -7.06 8.22 2.74
N SER A 24 -7.65 7.08 3.05
CA SER A 24 -9.03 7.06 3.50
C SER A 24 -9.29 6.03 4.58
N CYS A 25 -10.05 6.49 5.58
CA CYS A 25 -10.95 5.68 6.37
C CYS A 25 -12.30 6.41 6.38
N GLU A 26 -13.00 6.41 5.24
CA GLU A 26 -14.42 6.77 5.19
C GLU A 26 -15.22 5.58 4.71
N THR A 27 -15.92 4.94 5.67
CA THR A 27 -16.97 3.97 5.40
C THR A 27 -18.19 4.76 4.89
N SER A 28 -18.28 4.95 3.57
CA SER A 28 -19.53 5.39 2.94
C SER A 28 -20.02 4.26 2.04
N LEU A 29 -20.83 3.40 2.61
CA LEU A 29 -21.69 2.48 1.86
C LEU A 29 -22.75 3.29 1.13
N ARG A 30 -22.49 3.68 -0.11
CA ARG A 30 -23.56 4.04 -1.03
C ARG A 30 -23.83 2.87 -1.95
N THR A 31 -24.97 2.25 -1.71
CA THR A 31 -25.63 1.23 -2.53
C THR A 31 -25.67 1.65 -4.00
N LEU A 32 -25.02 0.86 -4.85
CA LEU A 32 -25.26 0.87 -6.30
C LEU A 32 -26.50 0.03 -6.58
N SER A 33 -27.68 0.68 -6.52
CA SER A 33 -28.90 0.15 -7.12
C SER A 33 -29.05 0.71 -8.53
N GLY A 34 -28.92 -0.11 -9.54
CA GLY A 34 -29.17 0.33 -10.91
C GLY A 34 -28.68 -0.60 -12.00
N ILE A 35 -28.91 -1.91 -11.91
CA ILE A 35 -28.79 -2.79 -13.06
C ILE A 35 -30.19 -2.96 -13.64
N ARG A 36 -30.46 -2.28 -14.76
CA ARG A 36 -31.64 -2.58 -15.59
C ARG A 36 -31.33 -3.79 -16.46
N THR A 37 -32.06 -4.85 -16.21
CA THR A 37 -32.16 -6.01 -17.11
C THR A 37 -32.88 -5.61 -18.39
N LEU A 38 -32.19 -5.66 -19.52
CA LEU A 38 -32.83 -5.67 -20.82
C LEU A 38 -33.07 -7.13 -21.23
N SER A 39 -34.30 -7.57 -21.05
CA SER A 39 -34.81 -8.76 -21.73
C SER A 39 -35.45 -8.34 -23.05
N HIS A 40 -35.23 -9.14 -24.09
CA HIS A 40 -35.86 -9.27 -25.40
C HIS A 40 -34.95 -8.89 -26.57
N ALA A 41 -34.35 -9.90 -27.15
CA ALA A 41 -33.94 -9.92 -28.54
C ALA A 41 -34.60 -11.13 -29.24
N PRO A 42 -35.16 -10.96 -30.47
CA PRO A 42 -35.83 -12.02 -31.21
C PRO A 42 -34.83 -12.98 -31.87
N PRO A 43 -35.24 -14.22 -32.19
CA PRO A 43 -34.38 -15.21 -32.80
C PRO A 43 -34.31 -15.06 -34.33
N GLN A 44 -33.22 -15.56 -34.88
CA GLN A 44 -32.96 -15.88 -36.31
C GLN A 44 -32.22 -14.82 -37.12
N MET A 45 -30.92 -15.07 -37.26
CA MET A 45 -30.20 -15.00 -38.52
C MET A 45 -29.00 -15.96 -38.48
N LEU A 46 -29.13 -17.11 -39.14
CA LEU A 46 -28.02 -17.98 -39.48
C LEU A 46 -27.13 -17.25 -40.47
N PHE A 47 -25.96 -16.79 -40.06
CA PHE A 47 -24.89 -16.44 -40.99
C PHE A 47 -23.81 -17.51 -40.95
N CYS A 48 -23.64 -18.16 -42.08
CA CYS A 48 -22.48 -19.00 -42.38
C CYS A 48 -21.23 -18.12 -42.33
N LEU A 49 -20.46 -18.19 -41.27
CA LEU A 49 -19.12 -17.59 -41.19
C LEU A 49 -18.12 -18.70 -41.50
N SER A 50 -17.52 -18.61 -42.69
CA SER A 50 -16.34 -19.37 -43.08
C SER A 50 -15.24 -19.16 -42.00
N ALA A 51 -14.57 -20.27 -41.67
CA ALA A 51 -13.48 -20.29 -40.70
C ALA A 51 -12.25 -19.47 -41.22
N ALA A 52 -12.31 -18.17 -41.08
CA ALA A 52 -11.15 -17.32 -41.04
C ALA A 52 -10.76 -17.23 -39.57
N SER A 53 -9.71 -17.96 -39.18
CA SER A 53 -9.10 -17.86 -37.86
C SER A 53 -8.70 -16.41 -37.60
N LEU A 54 -9.57 -15.65 -36.94
CA LEU A 54 -9.21 -14.40 -36.33
C LEU A 54 -8.28 -14.76 -35.15
N LEU A 55 -6.98 -14.80 -35.39
CA LEU A 55 -5.97 -14.67 -34.35
C LEU A 55 -6.12 -13.27 -33.76
N VAL A 56 -7.11 -13.11 -32.88
CA VAL A 56 -7.13 -11.99 -31.95
C VAL A 56 -5.94 -12.21 -31.03
N THR A 57 -4.80 -11.63 -31.37
CA THR A 57 -3.68 -11.48 -30.45
C THR A 57 -4.20 -10.55 -29.35
N THR A 58 -4.84 -11.12 -28.34
CA THR A 58 -5.10 -10.40 -27.11
C THR A 58 -3.73 -10.01 -26.58
N ALA A 59 -3.36 -8.74 -26.74
CA ALA A 59 -2.20 -8.21 -26.08
C ALA A 59 -2.39 -8.46 -24.57
N VAL A 60 -1.70 -9.47 -24.05
CA VAL A 60 -1.71 -9.76 -22.62
C VAL A 60 -1.06 -8.55 -21.98
N LEU A 61 -1.87 -7.69 -21.36
CA LEU A 61 -1.34 -6.57 -20.60
C LEU A 61 -0.40 -7.12 -19.52
N PRO A 62 0.78 -6.54 -19.35
CA PRO A 62 1.71 -7.01 -18.33
C PRO A 62 1.04 -7.00 -16.96
N GLN A 63 1.26 -8.07 -16.18
CA GLN A 63 0.69 -8.20 -14.85
C GLN A 63 1.07 -6.98 -14.00
N ARG A 64 0.10 -6.35 -13.37
CA ARG A 64 0.34 -5.22 -12.48
C ARG A 64 1.01 -5.66 -11.20
N VAL A 65 1.89 -4.82 -10.67
CA VAL A 65 2.73 -5.11 -9.50
C VAL A 65 2.33 -4.24 -8.34
N ALA A 66 2.13 -4.85 -7.18
CA ALA A 66 1.84 -4.16 -5.93
C ALA A 66 2.83 -4.55 -4.83
N VAL A 67 3.23 -3.58 -4.04
CA VAL A 67 3.97 -3.79 -2.78
C VAL A 67 3.04 -3.44 -1.62
N VAL A 68 2.94 -4.33 -0.62
CA VAL A 68 2.16 -4.12 0.59
C VAL A 68 3.07 -4.26 1.81
N THR A 69 3.31 -3.16 2.53
CA THR A 69 4.06 -3.20 3.80
C THR A 69 3.16 -3.62 4.96
N GLY A 70 3.71 -4.34 5.93
CA GLY A 70 2.92 -4.87 7.05
C GLY A 70 1.92 -5.95 6.63
N ALA A 71 2.28 -6.73 5.60
CA ALA A 71 1.38 -7.70 4.97
C ALA A 71 1.25 -9.04 5.72
N SER A 72 2.00 -9.29 6.79
CA SER A 72 1.99 -10.59 7.48
C SER A 72 0.63 -10.92 8.15
N ARG A 73 -0.18 -9.91 8.46
CA ARG A 73 -1.46 -10.08 9.18
C ARG A 73 -2.40 -8.89 8.98
N GLY A 74 -3.63 -9.03 9.53
CA GLY A 74 -4.60 -7.94 9.67
C GLY A 74 -4.96 -7.27 8.34
N ILE A 75 -5.03 -5.93 8.35
CA ILE A 75 -5.45 -5.13 7.20
C ILE A 75 -4.48 -5.31 6.02
N GLY A 76 -3.17 -5.29 6.27
CA GLY A 76 -2.17 -5.48 5.21
C GLY A 76 -2.30 -6.83 4.49
N LYS A 77 -2.50 -7.93 5.23
CA LYS A 77 -2.77 -9.26 4.64
C LYS A 77 -4.06 -9.26 3.83
N GLY A 78 -5.13 -8.67 4.38
CA GLY A 78 -6.42 -8.59 3.67
C GLY A 78 -6.29 -7.84 2.35
N ILE A 79 -5.63 -6.67 2.34
CA ILE A 79 -5.39 -5.90 1.12
C ILE A 79 -4.55 -6.70 0.12
N ALA A 80 -3.48 -7.37 0.57
CA ALA A 80 -2.62 -8.18 -0.29
C ALA A 80 -3.42 -9.28 -1.01
N VAL A 81 -4.29 -10.00 -0.28
CA VAL A 81 -5.13 -11.07 -0.84
C VAL A 81 -6.14 -10.51 -1.86
N GLU A 82 -6.78 -9.38 -1.58
CA GLU A 82 -7.72 -8.75 -2.52
C GLU A 82 -7.03 -8.23 -3.79
N LEU A 83 -5.80 -7.72 -3.68
CA LEU A 83 -4.99 -7.38 -4.84
C LEU A 83 -4.62 -8.63 -5.66
N GLY A 84 -4.34 -9.75 -4.99
CA GLY A 84 -4.18 -11.05 -5.65
C GLY A 84 -5.42 -11.47 -6.42
N ARG A 85 -6.61 -11.34 -5.81
CA ARG A 85 -7.89 -11.61 -6.48
C ARG A 85 -8.12 -10.71 -7.69
N ALA A 86 -7.59 -9.48 -7.66
CA ALA A 86 -7.60 -8.57 -8.81
C ALA A 86 -6.49 -8.86 -9.84
N GLY A 87 -5.73 -9.95 -9.70
CA GLY A 87 -4.73 -10.41 -10.67
C GLY A 87 -3.35 -9.76 -10.55
N TYR A 88 -3.07 -9.05 -9.45
CA TYR A 88 -1.75 -8.45 -9.23
C TYR A 88 -0.67 -9.48 -8.89
N ALA A 89 0.58 -9.17 -9.26
CA ALA A 89 1.75 -9.67 -8.57
C ALA A 89 1.91 -8.86 -7.28
N VAL A 90 1.83 -9.51 -6.13
CA VAL A 90 1.83 -8.83 -4.82
C VAL A 90 3.05 -9.23 -4.02
N TYR A 91 3.89 -8.26 -3.74
CA TYR A 91 5.04 -8.39 -2.86
C TYR A 91 4.61 -8.07 -1.43
N ALA A 92 4.52 -9.09 -0.61
CA ALA A 92 4.11 -9.01 0.80
C ALA A 92 5.34 -8.72 1.67
N LEU A 93 5.51 -7.47 2.11
CA LEU A 93 6.63 -7.06 2.97
C LEU A 93 6.24 -7.12 4.44
N GLY A 94 7.12 -7.69 5.25
CA GLY A 94 6.97 -7.72 6.70
C GLY A 94 8.11 -8.48 7.37
N ARG A 95 8.24 -8.33 8.68
CA ARG A 95 9.33 -8.96 9.45
C ARG A 95 9.12 -10.45 9.67
N SER A 96 7.87 -10.88 9.88
CA SER A 96 7.57 -12.26 10.22
C SER A 96 7.61 -13.13 8.96
N SER A 97 8.60 -14.03 8.86
CA SER A 97 8.70 -15.08 7.85
C SER A 97 8.87 -16.43 8.53
N ARG A 98 8.66 -17.52 7.80
CA ARG A 98 8.86 -18.90 8.32
C ARG A 98 10.33 -19.19 8.61
N ASP A 99 11.22 -18.57 7.82
CA ASP A 99 12.68 -18.76 7.95
C ASP A 99 13.33 -17.75 8.90
N MET A 100 12.52 -17.08 9.76
CA MET A 100 13.06 -16.10 10.70
C MET A 100 13.98 -16.79 11.72
N PRO A 101 15.22 -16.29 11.92
CA PRO A 101 16.13 -16.82 12.92
C PRO A 101 15.53 -16.77 14.32
N ALA A 102 15.73 -17.80 15.14
CA ALA A 102 15.21 -17.87 16.51
C ALA A 102 15.61 -16.66 17.37
N ALA A 103 16.85 -16.18 17.23
CA ALA A 103 17.32 -14.98 17.92
C ALA A 103 16.53 -13.71 17.56
N GLU A 104 16.07 -13.60 16.32
CA GLU A 104 15.22 -12.48 15.89
C GLU A 104 13.79 -12.61 16.45
N VAL A 105 13.27 -13.84 16.52
CA VAL A 105 11.98 -14.13 17.19
C VAL A 105 12.06 -13.70 18.65
N GLU A 106 13.12 -14.10 19.37
CA GLU A 106 13.34 -13.70 20.76
C GLU A 106 13.45 -12.17 20.93
N ARG A 107 14.16 -11.50 20.02
CA ARG A 107 14.28 -10.04 20.02
C ARG A 107 12.91 -9.36 19.84
N LEU A 108 12.08 -9.86 18.94
CA LEU A 108 10.74 -9.32 18.68
C LEU A 108 9.81 -9.52 19.89
N VAL A 109 9.93 -10.67 20.57
CA VAL A 109 9.18 -10.95 21.80
C VAL A 109 9.66 -10.03 22.93
N ALA A 110 10.97 -9.89 23.11
CA ALA A 110 11.55 -9.02 24.15
C ALA A 110 11.18 -7.53 23.95
N THR A 111 10.97 -7.10 22.71
CA THR A 111 10.52 -5.73 22.39
C THR A 111 9.00 -5.56 22.48
N GLY A 112 8.29 -6.55 23.06
CA GLY A 112 6.84 -6.50 23.30
C GLY A 112 6.01 -6.62 22.03
N GLN A 113 6.58 -7.11 20.95
CA GLN A 113 5.83 -7.41 19.77
C GLN A 113 5.07 -8.73 19.99
N ARG A 114 3.76 -8.71 19.75
CA ARG A 114 2.89 -9.85 20.05
C ARG A 114 3.45 -11.12 19.45
N PRO A 115 3.68 -12.19 20.25
CA PRO A 115 4.00 -13.49 19.72
C PRO A 115 2.88 -13.91 18.76
N VAL A 116 3.27 -14.64 17.73
CA VAL A 116 2.33 -15.30 16.83
C VAL A 116 1.53 -16.29 17.69
N PRO A 117 0.17 -16.22 17.72
CA PRO A 117 -0.61 -17.21 18.44
C PRO A 117 -0.25 -18.61 17.98
N GLU A 118 -0.10 -19.54 18.92
CA GLU A 118 0.22 -20.91 18.61
C GLU A 118 -0.76 -21.50 17.59
N GLY A 119 -0.25 -22.15 16.56
CA GLY A 119 -1.06 -22.72 15.47
C GLY A 119 -1.50 -21.72 14.39
N SER A 120 -1.15 -20.42 14.48
CA SER A 120 -1.44 -19.47 13.42
C SER A 120 -0.16 -19.09 12.65
N ASP A 121 -0.20 -19.16 11.31
CA ASP A 121 0.86 -18.69 10.45
C ASP A 121 0.61 -17.22 10.06
N LEU A 122 1.20 -16.30 10.82
CA LEU A 122 1.14 -14.86 10.59
C LEU A 122 2.42 -14.35 9.91
N SER A 123 2.90 -15.09 8.91
CA SER A 123 4.08 -14.77 8.11
C SER A 123 3.73 -14.09 6.79
N VAL A 124 4.71 -13.46 6.17
CA VAL A 124 4.61 -12.97 4.80
C VAL A 124 4.48 -14.12 3.81
N ASP A 125 5.04 -15.31 4.14
CA ASP A 125 4.95 -16.54 3.36
C ASP A 125 3.50 -17.01 3.24
N ALA A 126 2.80 -17.11 4.37
CA ALA A 126 1.38 -17.47 4.38
C ALA A 126 0.50 -16.42 3.66
N THR A 127 0.95 -15.18 3.61
CA THR A 127 0.26 -14.15 2.84
C THR A 127 0.51 -14.31 1.35
N ALA A 128 1.73 -14.59 0.93
CA ALA A 128 2.07 -14.84 -0.47
C ALA A 128 1.32 -16.07 -1.01
N GLU A 129 1.22 -17.15 -0.23
CA GLU A 129 0.41 -18.32 -0.57
C GLU A 129 -1.08 -17.95 -0.75
N ALA A 130 -1.62 -17.18 0.20
CA ALA A 130 -3.02 -16.75 0.13
C ALA A 130 -3.31 -15.84 -1.09
N VAL A 131 -2.37 -14.98 -1.46
CA VAL A 131 -2.42 -14.15 -2.69
C VAL A 131 -2.47 -15.05 -3.92
N THR A 132 -1.59 -16.08 -3.97
CA THR A 132 -1.53 -17.03 -5.09
C THR A 132 -2.80 -17.86 -5.18
N ALA A 133 -3.31 -18.35 -4.06
CA ALA A 133 -4.58 -19.07 -4.00
C ALA A 133 -5.79 -18.20 -4.42
N ALA A 134 -5.69 -16.89 -4.24
CA ALA A 134 -6.72 -15.94 -4.69
C ALA A 134 -6.68 -15.63 -6.20
N GLY A 135 -5.68 -16.11 -6.95
CA GLY A 135 -5.56 -15.92 -8.40
C GLY A 135 -4.50 -14.91 -8.85
N GLY A 136 -3.76 -14.31 -7.91
CA GLY A 136 -2.61 -13.46 -8.18
C GLY A 136 -1.28 -14.21 -8.19
N ARG A 137 -0.19 -13.48 -8.08
CA ARG A 137 1.14 -14.01 -7.83
C ARG A 137 1.67 -13.40 -6.53
N GLY A 138 1.74 -14.19 -5.48
CA GLY A 138 2.25 -13.78 -4.18
C GLY A 138 3.76 -13.99 -4.07
N VAL A 139 4.46 -12.98 -3.57
CA VAL A 139 5.89 -13.04 -3.27
C VAL A 139 6.13 -12.57 -1.84
N ALA A 140 6.69 -13.43 -1.02
CA ALA A 140 7.07 -13.11 0.35
C ALA A 140 8.41 -12.35 0.36
N VAL A 141 8.47 -11.22 1.06
CA VAL A 141 9.68 -10.41 1.21
C VAL A 141 9.89 -10.10 2.69
N PRO A 142 10.75 -10.87 3.39
CA PRO A 142 11.14 -10.53 4.74
C PRO A 142 11.84 -9.16 4.77
N CYS A 143 11.22 -8.19 5.47
CA CYS A 143 11.73 -6.83 5.51
C CYS A 143 11.30 -6.14 6.82
N ASP A 144 12.26 -5.58 7.54
CA ASP A 144 11.96 -4.62 8.60
C ASP A 144 11.86 -3.22 7.99
N VAL A 145 10.64 -2.72 7.86
CA VAL A 145 10.37 -1.38 7.34
C VAL A 145 10.87 -0.25 8.26
N GLY A 146 11.32 -0.57 9.46
CA GLY A 146 12.02 0.36 10.36
C GLY A 146 13.48 0.59 9.98
N SER A 147 14.08 -0.27 9.14
CA SER A 147 15.41 -0.07 8.54
C SER A 147 15.27 0.49 7.14
N ASP A 148 15.83 1.70 6.93
CA ASP A 148 15.82 2.35 5.63
C ASP A 148 16.55 1.51 4.58
N GLU A 149 17.70 0.92 4.94
CA GLU A 149 18.51 0.11 4.03
C GLU A 149 17.80 -1.18 3.62
N ALA A 150 17.05 -1.82 4.55
CA ALA A 150 16.29 -3.02 4.25
C ALA A 150 15.10 -2.70 3.33
N LEU A 151 14.42 -1.59 3.61
CA LEU A 151 13.27 -1.13 2.86
C LEU A 151 13.66 -0.69 1.44
N GLU A 152 14.73 0.12 1.30
CA GLU A 152 15.25 0.57 0.02
C GLU A 152 15.66 -0.62 -0.85
N ARG A 153 16.43 -1.57 -0.29
CA ARG A 153 16.80 -2.80 -1.02
C ARG A 153 15.60 -3.60 -1.48
N ALA A 154 14.60 -3.79 -0.61
CA ALA A 154 13.41 -4.55 -0.95
C ALA A 154 12.63 -3.90 -2.11
N LEU A 155 12.46 -2.58 -2.08
CA LEU A 155 11.76 -1.85 -3.13
C LEU A 155 12.56 -1.80 -4.44
N ALA A 156 13.87 -1.65 -4.37
CA ALA A 156 14.75 -1.69 -5.55
C ALA A 156 14.70 -3.07 -6.21
N GLN A 157 14.77 -4.15 -5.44
CA GLN A 157 14.66 -5.52 -5.96
C GLN A 157 13.33 -5.77 -6.68
N VAL A 158 12.21 -5.25 -6.14
CA VAL A 158 10.91 -5.36 -6.81
C VAL A 158 10.91 -4.61 -8.14
N ALA A 159 11.41 -3.37 -8.14
CA ALA A 159 11.46 -2.54 -9.35
C ALA A 159 12.37 -3.16 -10.43
N GLU A 160 13.50 -3.74 -10.04
CA GLU A 160 14.42 -4.42 -10.94
C GLU A 160 13.83 -5.72 -11.51
N ALA A 161 13.24 -6.56 -10.65
CA ALA A 161 12.68 -7.84 -11.05
C ALA A 161 11.47 -7.71 -11.99
N GLU A 162 10.62 -6.70 -11.76
CA GLU A 162 9.36 -6.53 -12.49
C GLU A 162 9.43 -5.45 -13.59
N GLY A 163 10.41 -4.57 -13.55
CA GLY A 163 10.51 -3.43 -14.45
C GLY A 163 9.36 -2.41 -14.31
N ARG A 164 8.49 -2.59 -13.30
CA ARG A 164 7.32 -1.76 -12.99
C ARG A 164 6.92 -1.84 -11.52
N LEU A 165 6.22 -0.81 -11.06
CA LEU A 165 5.50 -0.80 -9.80
C LEU A 165 4.20 0.00 -10.01
N ASP A 166 3.05 -0.65 -9.84
CA ASP A 166 1.74 -0.02 -10.06
C ASP A 166 1.07 0.44 -8.78
N MET A 167 1.41 -0.19 -7.65
CA MET A 167 0.80 0.17 -6.37
C MET A 167 1.76 -0.03 -5.20
N LEU A 168 1.80 0.98 -4.33
CA LEU A 168 2.40 0.88 -3.00
C LEU A 168 1.30 1.00 -1.95
N VAL A 169 1.22 0.04 -1.03
CA VAL A 169 0.31 0.09 0.13
C VAL A 169 1.13 0.12 1.41
N CYS A 170 1.06 1.23 2.13
CA CYS A 170 1.72 1.42 3.43
C CYS A 170 0.74 1.06 4.55
N SER A 171 0.84 -0.18 5.06
CA SER A 171 -0.01 -0.70 6.15
C SER A 171 0.77 -1.13 7.38
N ALA A 172 2.10 -1.03 7.37
CA ALA A 172 2.93 -1.38 8.51
C ALA A 172 2.64 -0.48 9.72
N TYR A 173 2.48 -1.11 10.87
CA TYR A 173 2.31 -0.42 12.15
C TYR A 173 2.88 -1.27 13.29
N GLN A 174 3.49 -0.64 14.27
CA GLN A 174 3.98 -1.28 15.48
C GLN A 174 3.19 -0.79 16.69
N THR A 175 2.61 -1.73 17.44
CA THR A 175 2.05 -1.45 18.76
C THR A 175 3.16 -1.65 19.79
N PRO A 176 3.62 -0.61 20.47
CA PRO A 176 4.66 -0.77 21.49
C PRO A 176 4.13 -1.52 22.70
N PRO A 177 5.01 -2.11 23.49
CA PRO A 177 4.65 -2.69 24.79
C PRO A 177 4.21 -1.58 25.75
N GLY A 178 3.35 -1.93 26.71
CA GLY A 178 2.93 -1.02 27.77
C GLY A 178 1.46 -0.63 27.68
N LYS A 179 1.06 0.27 28.55
CA LYS A 179 -0.33 0.71 28.68
C LYS A 179 -0.62 1.86 27.72
N LEU A 180 -1.22 1.53 26.59
CA LEU A 180 -1.59 2.50 25.54
C LEU A 180 -2.53 3.62 26.03
N ARG A 181 -3.25 3.40 27.13
CA ARG A 181 -4.26 4.33 27.67
C ARG A 181 -3.82 5.03 28.94
N ASP A 182 -2.55 4.92 29.33
CA ASP A 182 -2.01 5.73 30.43
C ASP A 182 -1.94 7.19 30.02
N ASP A 183 -1.82 8.06 31.02
CA ASP A 183 -1.57 9.49 30.81
C ASP A 183 -0.38 9.68 29.87
N PHE A 184 -0.52 10.48 28.82
CA PHE A 184 0.50 10.57 27.76
C PHE A 184 1.88 10.98 28.28
N TRP A 185 1.93 11.83 29.32
CA TRP A 185 3.19 12.27 29.95
C TRP A 185 3.88 11.17 30.78
N LYS A 186 3.22 10.06 31.05
CA LYS A 186 3.76 8.88 31.72
C LYS A 186 4.22 7.77 30.74
N GLN A 187 3.85 7.86 29.48
CA GLN A 187 4.15 6.82 28.49
C GLN A 187 5.62 6.82 28.05
N GLY A 188 6.32 7.94 28.20
CA GLY A 188 7.73 8.09 27.82
C GLY A 188 7.95 8.14 26.27
N MET A 189 9.17 8.51 25.89
CA MET A 189 9.53 8.69 24.48
C MET A 189 9.60 7.38 23.72
N ALA A 190 9.94 6.26 24.36
CA ALA A 190 9.98 4.95 23.70
C ALA A 190 8.62 4.53 23.09
N MET A 191 7.50 4.96 23.69
CA MET A 191 6.16 4.77 23.14
C MET A 191 5.99 5.54 21.82
N TRP A 192 6.42 6.80 21.81
CA TRP A 192 6.39 7.64 20.62
C TRP A 192 7.25 7.07 19.50
N ASP A 193 8.50 6.69 19.80
CA ASP A 193 9.46 6.17 18.83
C ASP A 193 8.97 4.87 18.19
N ALA A 194 8.45 3.94 18.99
CA ALA A 194 7.91 2.68 18.47
C ALA A 194 6.70 2.90 17.57
N MET A 195 5.77 3.80 17.94
CA MET A 195 4.57 4.08 17.13
C MET A 195 4.90 4.83 15.84
N ASN A 196 5.66 5.91 15.94
CA ASN A 196 5.88 6.82 14.84
C ASN A 196 7.10 6.43 13.99
N GLY A 197 8.06 5.70 14.53
CA GLY A 197 9.15 5.09 13.76
C GLY A 197 8.63 4.15 12.68
N VAL A 198 7.72 3.25 13.03
CA VAL A 198 7.09 2.35 12.06
C VAL A 198 5.82 2.96 11.45
N GLY A 199 4.95 3.59 12.26
CA GLY A 199 3.62 4.03 11.80
C GLY A 199 3.62 5.30 10.94
N LEU A 200 4.70 6.10 10.96
CA LEU A 200 4.80 7.34 10.20
C LEU A 200 6.11 7.42 9.42
N ARG A 201 7.28 7.29 10.10
CA ARG A 201 8.58 7.43 9.42
C ARG A 201 8.77 6.39 8.32
N SER A 202 8.45 5.12 8.58
CA SER A 202 8.57 4.08 7.54
C SER A 202 7.59 4.28 6.38
N VAL A 203 6.45 4.91 6.62
CA VAL A 203 5.50 5.29 5.56
C VAL A 203 6.13 6.33 4.64
N TYR A 204 6.73 7.38 5.20
CA TYR A 204 7.44 8.38 4.42
C TYR A 204 8.60 7.76 3.63
N ALA A 205 9.44 6.94 4.27
CA ALA A 205 10.55 6.24 3.62
C ALA A 205 10.06 5.33 2.47
N SER A 206 8.99 4.54 2.70
CA SER A 206 8.39 3.70 1.66
C SER A 206 7.95 4.51 0.43
N CYS A 207 7.30 5.66 0.67
CA CYS A 207 6.90 6.55 -0.41
C CYS A 207 8.11 7.12 -1.15
N THR A 208 9.14 7.57 -0.41
CA THR A 208 10.36 8.14 -0.98
C THR A 208 11.07 7.14 -1.91
N PHE A 209 11.27 5.91 -1.45
CA PHE A 209 12.00 4.89 -2.23
C PHE A 209 11.17 4.29 -3.37
N ALA A 210 9.84 4.21 -3.24
CA ALA A 210 8.98 3.64 -4.28
C ALA A 210 8.60 4.63 -5.38
N THR A 211 8.53 5.93 -5.09
CA THR A 211 8.03 6.95 -6.04
C THR A 211 8.76 6.97 -7.38
N PRO A 212 10.09 6.84 -7.47
CA PRO A 212 10.77 6.78 -8.77
C PRO A 212 10.25 5.64 -9.67
N ALA A 213 10.08 4.43 -9.12
CA ALA A 213 9.57 3.28 -9.88
C ALA A 213 8.10 3.47 -10.31
N LEU A 214 7.27 4.07 -9.45
CA LEU A 214 5.89 4.42 -9.79
C LEU A 214 5.81 5.44 -10.93
N ILE A 215 6.67 6.47 -10.91
CA ILE A 215 6.75 7.48 -11.98
C ILE A 215 7.18 6.83 -13.30
N GLU A 216 8.22 5.99 -13.28
CA GLU A 216 8.68 5.29 -14.48
C GLU A 216 7.59 4.34 -15.04
N THR A 217 6.82 3.70 -14.16
CA THR A 217 5.66 2.89 -14.58
C THR A 217 4.59 3.76 -15.23
N ALA A 218 4.29 4.93 -14.65
CA ALA A 218 3.31 5.86 -15.21
C ALA A 218 3.69 6.34 -16.62
N LYS A 219 4.98 6.62 -16.85
CA LYS A 219 5.50 7.02 -18.18
C LYS A 219 5.37 5.91 -19.23
N LYS A 220 5.52 4.65 -18.82
CA LYS A 220 5.44 3.48 -19.71
C LYS A 220 4.01 3.00 -19.96
N ASN A 221 3.07 3.34 -19.08
CA ASN A 221 1.70 2.90 -19.19
C ASN A 221 0.97 3.61 -20.33
N PRO A 222 0.13 2.89 -21.11
CA PRO A 222 -0.75 3.54 -22.07
C PRO A 222 -1.77 4.44 -21.33
N SER A 223 -2.23 5.48 -22.00
CA SER A 223 -3.20 6.45 -21.42
C SER A 223 -4.52 5.81 -20.95
N SER A 224 -4.85 4.63 -21.46
CA SER A 224 -6.02 3.84 -21.05
C SER A 224 -5.80 3.01 -19.79
N ALA A 225 -4.55 2.84 -19.33
CA ALA A 225 -4.26 2.09 -18.12
C ALA A 225 -4.50 2.95 -16.87
N PRO A 226 -4.98 2.36 -15.77
CA PRO A 226 -5.06 3.08 -14.50
C PRO A 226 -3.68 3.56 -14.07
N PRO A 227 -3.56 4.81 -13.58
CA PRO A 227 -2.30 5.35 -13.10
C PRO A 227 -1.78 4.56 -11.89
N PRO A 228 -0.46 4.54 -11.66
CA PRO A 228 0.10 4.03 -10.42
C PRO A 228 -0.43 4.75 -9.19
N LEU A 229 -0.50 4.03 -8.06
CA LEU A 229 -1.18 4.49 -6.85
C LEU A 229 -0.35 4.26 -5.59
N ILE A 230 -0.31 5.26 -4.71
CA ILE A 230 0.15 5.10 -3.33
C ILE A 230 -1.06 5.12 -2.40
N VAL A 231 -1.16 4.11 -1.54
CA VAL A 231 -2.22 3.96 -0.53
C VAL A 231 -1.60 4.00 0.86
N LEU A 232 -2.01 4.96 1.69
CA LEU A 232 -1.60 5.07 3.09
C LEU A 232 -2.73 4.62 4.01
N VAL A 233 -2.48 3.60 4.82
CA VAL A 233 -3.47 3.11 5.79
C VAL A 233 -3.47 4.00 7.02
N SER A 234 -4.43 4.90 7.10
CA SER A 234 -4.68 5.76 8.23
C SER A 234 -5.80 5.23 9.15
N SER A 235 -6.33 6.05 10.01
CA SER A 235 -7.46 5.69 10.87
C SER A 235 -8.22 6.94 11.34
N PHE A 236 -9.42 6.72 11.89
CA PHE A 236 -10.20 7.75 12.56
C PHE A 236 -9.42 8.47 13.69
N GLY A 237 -8.39 7.82 14.26
CA GLY A 237 -7.48 8.42 15.24
C GLY A 237 -6.73 9.66 14.76
N GLY A 238 -6.61 9.88 13.45
CA GLY A 238 -6.07 11.12 12.88
C GLY A 238 -7.00 12.32 12.99
N LYS A 239 -8.29 12.09 13.20
CA LYS A 239 -9.33 13.15 13.29
C LYS A 239 -9.90 13.28 14.71
N SER A 240 -9.77 12.27 15.55
CA SER A 240 -10.37 12.22 16.87
C SER A 240 -9.49 11.45 17.84
N TYR A 241 -9.54 11.80 19.12
CA TYR A 241 -8.75 11.10 20.14
C TYR A 241 -9.14 9.62 20.20
N THR A 242 -8.15 8.77 19.89
CA THR A 242 -8.30 7.32 19.91
C THR A 242 -6.99 6.71 20.41
N PHE A 243 -7.06 5.80 21.38
CA PHE A 243 -5.93 5.15 22.03
C PHE A 243 -5.03 6.07 22.84
N ASN A 244 -4.20 6.92 22.22
CA ASN A 244 -3.31 7.89 22.88
C ASN A 244 -2.90 9.03 21.93
N VAL A 245 -2.16 10.01 22.50
CA VAL A 245 -1.68 11.20 21.77
C VAL A 245 -0.73 10.83 20.64
N GLY A 246 0.26 9.95 20.89
CA GLY A 246 1.25 9.55 19.88
C GLY A 246 0.61 8.87 18.65
N TYR A 247 -0.40 8.04 18.88
CA TYR A 247 -1.17 7.42 17.81
C TYR A 247 -1.94 8.45 16.99
N GLY A 248 -2.67 9.35 17.66
CA GLY A 248 -3.48 10.37 16.98
C GLY A 248 -2.63 11.30 16.13
N VAL A 249 -1.52 11.78 16.67
CA VAL A 249 -0.56 12.63 15.94
C VAL A 249 0.02 11.91 14.73
N GLY A 250 0.45 10.66 14.90
CA GLY A 250 1.00 9.85 13.78
C GLY A 250 0.00 9.65 12.67
N LYS A 251 -1.29 9.39 12.99
CA LYS A 251 -2.34 9.19 11.97
C LYS A 251 -2.76 10.51 11.30
N ALA A 252 -2.83 11.61 12.04
CA ALA A 252 -3.04 12.93 11.46
C ALA A 252 -1.89 13.34 10.52
N ALA A 253 -0.64 13.04 10.91
CA ALA A 253 0.52 13.26 10.06
C ALA A 253 0.50 12.37 8.79
N THR A 254 0.01 11.13 8.88
CA THR A 254 -0.17 10.26 7.70
C THR A 254 -1.18 10.84 6.71
N ASP A 255 -2.31 11.39 7.21
CA ASP A 255 -3.31 12.05 6.36
C ASP A 255 -2.72 13.30 5.69
N ARG A 256 -1.95 14.10 6.45
CA ARG A 256 -1.28 15.28 5.93
C ARG A 256 -0.20 14.91 4.91
N LEU A 257 0.56 13.86 5.14
CA LEU A 257 1.57 13.35 4.21
C LEU A 257 0.95 13.00 2.84
N ALA A 258 -0.20 12.33 2.82
CA ALA A 258 -0.90 12.01 1.59
C ALA A 258 -1.27 13.27 0.78
N LEU A 259 -1.78 14.30 1.47
CA LEU A 259 -2.13 15.57 0.85
C LEU A 259 -0.90 16.29 0.28
N ASP A 260 0.17 16.41 1.07
CA ASP A 260 1.38 17.12 0.67
C ASP A 260 2.10 16.42 -0.49
N MET A 261 2.17 15.07 -0.48
CA MET A 261 2.73 14.31 -1.61
C MET A 261 1.93 14.51 -2.89
N ARG A 262 0.59 14.54 -2.81
CA ARG A 262 -0.25 14.83 -3.96
C ARG A 262 0.08 16.21 -4.57
N LEU A 263 0.25 17.23 -3.74
CA LEU A 263 0.61 18.58 -4.19
C LEU A 263 2.04 18.63 -4.74
N GLY A 264 3.00 18.00 -4.04
CA GLY A 264 4.41 17.96 -4.44
C GLY A 264 4.65 17.22 -5.76
N LEU A 265 3.79 16.27 -6.12
CA LEU A 265 3.85 15.57 -7.41
C LEU A 265 3.16 16.35 -8.55
N GLY A 266 2.76 17.59 -8.33
CA GLY A 266 2.11 18.42 -9.35
C GLY A 266 0.65 18.03 -9.66
N LEU A 267 0.08 17.16 -8.83
CA LEU A 267 -1.33 16.80 -8.89
C LEU A 267 -2.14 17.92 -8.24
N GLY A 268 -2.33 19.03 -8.97
CA GLY A 268 -3.07 20.19 -8.50
C GLY A 268 -4.45 19.82 -7.97
N LEU A 269 -4.93 20.60 -6.99
CA LEU A 269 -6.32 20.61 -6.60
C LEU A 269 -7.13 21.10 -7.81
N GLY A 270 -7.68 20.16 -8.59
CA GLY A 270 -8.67 20.44 -9.60
C GLY A 270 -10.06 20.30 -9.01
#